data_e2ded151ec56c5c99d777968c05bce3b
#
_entry.id   e2ded151ec56c5c99d777968c05bce3b
#
_cell.length_a   1.000
_cell.length_b   1.000
_cell.length_c   1.000
_cell.angle_alpha   90.00
_cell.angle_beta   90.00
_cell.angle_gamma   90.00
#
_symmetry.space_group_name_H-M   'P 1'
#
loop_
_entity.id
_entity.type
_entity.pdbx_description
1 polymer ?
#
loop_
_entity_poly.entity_id
_entity_poly.type
_entity_poly.pdbx_seq_one_letter_code
_entity_poly.pdbx_strand_id
1 'polypeptide(L)'
;MKWRRGETLGAGASGRVSLALVDHQAAFERGLPCVMAVKSAPLHESRPICREGRYLNRFNACPYTVRCFGSGTTSTTEGDGNYNLFLEYASGGSLFDCIRRSGSGGLPESEARRYTKSILKGLNYIHKQGYVHCDLKPHNVLLVESEIDSAMNPNGKRKRVEKEHIAKIADFGVAMKAGKSKGKLRGTPMYIAPESLQYGEYETHSDIWALGCTVLHMLTGQMPWKCDKDTEKAALLFKIGFSEQVPEIPSYGLSKEARDFLNKCLVRDPRSRWTSDMLLAHPFVSRLDCMTAESVEGKRSRVIKPLMAANKVIDSLSSQSLSSSASSRIVPDFTKILAIEKMKRILEEEEKGKKFESSFQLDAWGRYWGINPIPVIPSSNIAIEIFN
;
A
#
# COMPACT_ATOMS: atom_id res chain seq x y z
N MET A 1 -10.87 0.90 29.12
CA MET A 1 -9.41 0.62 29.20
C MET A 1 -8.71 1.90 29.61
N LYS A 2 -7.94 1.90 30.70
CA LYS A 2 -7.09 3.05 31.07
C LYS A 2 -5.84 3.01 30.19
N TRP A 3 -5.53 4.09 29.51
CA TRP A 3 -4.37 4.25 28.64
C TRP A 3 -3.89 5.71 28.67
N ARG A 4 -2.63 5.90 28.35
CA ARG A 4 -2.02 7.23 28.27
C ARG A 4 -1.55 7.49 26.84
N ARG A 5 -1.81 8.68 26.35
CA ARG A 5 -1.30 9.12 25.04
C ARG A 5 0.18 9.45 25.15
N GLY A 6 0.98 8.85 24.27
CA GLY A 6 2.39 9.13 24.10
C GLY A 6 2.65 10.10 22.97
N GLU A 7 3.86 10.03 22.41
CA GLU A 7 4.30 10.89 21.32
C GLU A 7 3.44 10.73 20.05
N THR A 8 3.41 11.77 19.23
CA THR A 8 2.74 11.76 17.94
C THR A 8 3.61 11.03 16.92
N LEU A 9 3.08 10.00 16.31
CA LEU A 9 3.72 9.20 15.25
C LEU A 9 3.47 9.80 13.87
N GLY A 10 2.36 10.51 13.69
CA GLY A 10 1.99 11.15 12.44
C GLY A 10 0.64 11.85 12.51
N ALA A 11 0.40 12.72 11.54
CA ALA A 11 -0.88 13.38 11.35
C ALA A 11 -1.22 13.38 9.86
N GLY A 12 -2.49 13.23 9.52
CA GLY A 12 -2.99 13.21 8.15
C GLY A 12 -4.45 13.61 8.09
N ALA A 13 -5.01 13.58 6.88
CA ALA A 13 -6.40 13.97 6.64
C ALA A 13 -7.42 13.15 7.43
N SER A 14 -7.09 11.91 7.80
CA SER A 14 -7.97 11.02 8.57
C SER A 14 -7.79 11.13 10.09
N GLY A 15 -6.97 12.07 10.59
CA GLY A 15 -6.71 12.26 12.01
C GLY A 15 -5.26 12.16 12.41
N ARG A 16 -5.02 12.22 13.73
CA ARG A 16 -3.69 12.13 14.33
C ARG A 16 -3.42 10.70 14.82
N VAL A 17 -2.22 10.20 14.58
CA VAL A 17 -1.75 8.93 15.12
C VAL A 17 -0.73 9.20 16.21
N SER A 18 -0.91 8.61 17.38
CA SER A 18 0.01 8.74 18.53
C SER A 18 0.28 7.37 19.13
N LEU A 19 1.30 7.25 19.97
CA LEU A 19 1.44 6.08 20.85
C LEU A 19 0.30 6.03 21.85
N ALA A 20 -0.17 4.83 22.17
CA ALA A 20 -1.05 4.53 23.27
C ALA A 20 -0.33 3.58 24.23
N LEU A 21 -0.08 4.02 25.45
CA LEU A 21 0.60 3.27 26.49
C LEU A 21 -0.44 2.74 27.45
N VAL A 22 -0.48 1.43 27.64
CA VAL A 22 -1.39 0.72 28.55
C VAL A 22 -0.59 0.19 29.71
N ASP A 23 -1.15 0.28 30.91
CA ASP A 23 -0.56 -0.34 32.09
C ASP A 23 -0.35 -1.84 31.87
N HIS A 24 0.78 -2.37 32.37
CA HIS A 24 1.19 -3.75 32.12
C HIS A 24 0.17 -4.77 32.62
N GLN A 25 -0.38 -4.57 33.82
CA GLN A 25 -1.39 -5.48 34.39
C GLN A 25 -2.70 -5.39 33.61
N ALA A 26 -3.16 -4.19 33.28
CA ALA A 26 -4.38 -3.97 32.51
C ALA A 26 -4.26 -4.49 31.07
N ALA A 27 -3.06 -4.46 30.47
CA ALA A 27 -2.77 -5.04 29.18
C ALA A 27 -2.83 -6.56 29.21
N PHE A 28 -2.18 -7.17 30.21
CA PHE A 28 -2.15 -8.63 30.40
C PHE A 28 -3.56 -9.20 30.61
N GLU A 29 -4.36 -8.60 31.49
CA GLU A 29 -5.73 -9.04 31.78
C GLU A 29 -6.66 -9.03 30.55
N ARG A 30 -6.35 -8.19 29.57
CA ARG A 30 -7.14 -8.03 28.35
C ARG A 30 -6.52 -8.66 27.11
N GLY A 31 -5.37 -9.29 27.23
CA GLY A 31 -4.62 -9.84 26.10
C GLY A 31 -4.21 -8.77 25.08
N LEU A 32 -3.89 -7.56 25.55
CA LEU A 32 -3.49 -6.43 24.72
C LEU A 32 -1.98 -6.17 24.86
N PRO A 33 -1.32 -5.60 23.85
CA PRO A 33 0.04 -5.12 24.01
C PRO A 33 0.09 -3.86 24.89
N CYS A 34 1.18 -3.68 25.63
CA CYS A 34 1.42 -2.49 26.44
C CYS A 34 1.61 -1.22 25.61
N VAL A 35 2.06 -1.38 24.36
CA VAL A 35 2.29 -0.29 23.41
C VAL A 35 1.46 -0.53 22.15
N MET A 36 0.64 0.43 21.81
CA MET A 36 -0.19 0.43 20.60
C MET A 36 -0.06 1.77 19.89
N ALA A 37 -0.51 1.84 18.65
CA ALA A 37 -0.81 3.09 17.99
C ALA A 37 -2.29 3.44 18.21
N VAL A 38 -2.60 4.73 18.37
CA VAL A 38 -3.97 5.23 18.44
C VAL A 38 -4.20 6.29 17.38
N LYS A 39 -5.13 6.02 16.47
CA LYS A 39 -5.59 6.99 15.47
C LYS A 39 -6.83 7.69 16.03
N SER A 40 -6.79 9.02 16.11
CA SER A 40 -7.81 9.82 16.77
C SER A 40 -8.30 10.95 15.89
N ALA A 41 -9.60 11.19 15.92
CA ALA A 41 -10.23 12.39 15.32
C ALA A 41 -11.38 12.88 16.22
N PRO A 42 -11.76 14.17 16.12
CA PRO A 42 -12.95 14.69 16.77
C PRO A 42 -14.19 13.85 16.40
N LEU A 43 -15.13 13.70 17.33
CA LEU A 43 -16.31 12.86 17.10
C LEU A 43 -17.10 13.24 15.85
N HIS A 44 -17.24 14.55 15.58
CA HIS A 44 -17.96 15.06 14.41
C HIS A 44 -17.22 14.78 13.07
N GLU A 45 -15.90 14.49 13.11
CA GLU A 45 -15.07 14.14 11.95
C GLU A 45 -14.69 12.65 11.92
N SER A 46 -15.18 11.83 12.84
CA SER A 46 -14.74 10.46 13.08
C SER A 46 -15.20 9.42 12.03
N ARG A 47 -16.10 9.77 11.12
CA ARG A 47 -16.64 8.84 10.10
C ARG A 47 -15.59 8.05 9.34
N PRO A 48 -14.47 8.66 8.84
CA PRO A 48 -13.42 7.92 8.13
C PRO A 48 -12.73 6.89 9.03
N ILE A 49 -12.40 7.24 10.28
CA ILE A 49 -11.74 6.33 11.21
C ILE A 49 -12.68 5.20 11.66
N CYS A 50 -13.96 5.50 11.89
CA CYS A 50 -14.97 4.49 12.19
C CYS A 50 -15.13 3.49 11.04
N ARG A 51 -15.06 3.97 9.79
CA ARG A 51 -15.09 3.12 8.60
C ARG A 51 -13.85 2.25 8.50
N GLU A 52 -12.67 2.81 8.71
CA GLU A 52 -11.40 2.09 8.76
C GLU A 52 -11.44 0.97 9.81
N GLY A 53 -11.89 1.28 11.03
CA GLY A 53 -12.02 0.28 12.09
C GLY A 53 -12.94 -0.89 11.73
N ARG A 54 -14.04 -0.64 11.00
CA ARG A 54 -14.92 -1.71 10.52
C ARG A 54 -14.23 -2.63 9.51
N TYR A 55 -13.41 -2.10 8.60
CA TYR A 55 -12.66 -2.92 7.65
C TYR A 55 -11.54 -3.67 8.34
N LEU A 56 -10.77 -3.01 9.20
CA LEU A 56 -9.70 -3.66 9.97
C LEU A 56 -10.24 -4.82 10.82
N ASN A 57 -11.37 -4.63 11.50
CA ASN A 57 -12.01 -5.72 12.25
C ASN A 57 -12.41 -6.90 11.37
N ARG A 58 -12.88 -6.63 10.15
CA ARG A 58 -13.19 -7.69 9.17
C ARG A 58 -11.94 -8.46 8.75
N PHE A 59 -10.83 -7.77 8.58
CA PHE A 59 -9.57 -8.36 8.12
C PHE A 59 -8.62 -8.75 9.26
N ASN A 60 -9.06 -8.68 10.51
CA ASN A 60 -8.21 -8.85 11.69
C ASN A 60 -7.59 -10.26 11.82
N ALA A 61 -8.14 -11.25 11.13
CA ALA A 61 -7.57 -12.59 11.02
C ALA A 61 -6.39 -12.68 10.02
N CYS A 62 -6.16 -11.63 9.22
CA CYS A 62 -5.05 -11.58 8.27
C CYS A 62 -3.77 -11.11 8.96
N PRO A 63 -2.69 -11.90 9.00
CA PRO A 63 -1.44 -11.47 9.65
C PRO A 63 -0.69 -10.38 8.86
N TYR A 64 -1.13 -10.08 7.63
CA TYR A 64 -0.53 -9.10 6.73
C TYR A 64 -1.34 -7.80 6.60
N THR A 65 -2.33 -7.61 7.47
CA THR A 65 -3.00 -6.33 7.71
C THR A 65 -2.67 -5.86 9.11
N VAL A 66 -2.64 -4.55 9.33
CA VAL A 66 -2.45 -3.98 10.68
C VAL A 66 -3.58 -4.44 11.59
N ARG A 67 -3.23 -4.98 12.76
CA ARG A 67 -4.21 -5.48 13.71
C ARG A 67 -4.96 -4.32 14.38
N CYS A 68 -6.27 -4.48 14.51
CA CYS A 68 -7.13 -3.57 15.27
C CYS A 68 -7.46 -4.20 16.62
N PHE A 69 -7.21 -3.46 17.69
CA PHE A 69 -7.49 -3.88 19.07
C PHE A 69 -8.81 -3.32 19.62
N GLY A 70 -9.54 -2.57 18.77
CA GLY A 70 -10.81 -1.99 19.13
C GLY A 70 -10.82 -0.47 19.03
N SER A 71 -11.88 0.13 19.53
CA SER A 71 -12.08 1.57 19.51
C SER A 71 -12.77 2.06 20.77
N GLY A 72 -12.70 3.35 21.03
CA GLY A 72 -13.38 4.00 22.15
C GLY A 72 -13.43 5.50 21.98
N THR A 73 -14.19 6.15 22.84
CA THR A 73 -14.28 7.62 22.88
C THR A 73 -13.60 8.15 24.13
N THR A 74 -13.01 9.32 24.01
CA THR A 74 -12.56 10.12 25.16
C THR A 74 -13.35 11.42 25.16
N SER A 75 -13.91 11.79 26.32
CA SER A 75 -14.57 13.06 26.53
C SER A 75 -13.53 14.09 26.97
N THR A 76 -13.71 15.34 26.57
CA THR A 76 -13.03 16.50 27.12
C THR A 76 -14.00 17.25 28.02
N THR A 77 -13.50 18.04 28.97
CA THR A 77 -14.29 18.84 29.87
C THR A 77 -15.17 19.89 29.17
N GLU A 78 -14.85 20.20 27.90
CA GLU A 78 -15.55 21.20 27.08
C GLU A 78 -16.59 20.60 26.11
N GLY A 79 -16.91 19.30 26.26
CA GLY A 79 -17.98 18.65 25.47
C GLY A 79 -17.54 18.06 24.13
N ASP A 80 -16.38 18.43 23.59
CA ASP A 80 -15.83 17.87 22.35
C ASP A 80 -14.99 16.62 22.67
N GLY A 81 -15.50 15.45 22.30
CA GLY A 81 -14.82 14.20 22.46
C GLY A 81 -14.03 13.76 21.22
N ASN A 82 -13.09 12.86 21.41
CA ASN A 82 -12.37 12.19 20.33
C ASN A 82 -12.80 10.74 20.20
N TYR A 83 -12.96 10.28 18.97
CA TYR A 83 -12.98 8.86 18.63
C TYR A 83 -11.54 8.37 18.49
N ASN A 84 -11.24 7.23 19.10
CA ASN A 84 -9.91 6.62 19.15
C ASN A 84 -10.01 5.20 18.60
N LEU A 85 -9.17 4.87 17.62
CA LEU A 85 -9.01 3.54 17.06
C LEU A 85 -7.63 3.00 17.48
N PHE A 86 -7.59 1.89 18.22
CA PHE A 86 -6.37 1.27 18.71
C PHE A 86 -5.85 0.24 17.74
N LEU A 87 -4.62 0.44 17.30
CA LEU A 87 -3.97 -0.30 16.24
C LEU A 87 -2.65 -0.89 16.70
N GLU A 88 -2.18 -1.89 16.00
CA GLU A 88 -0.85 -2.45 16.13
C GLU A 88 0.21 -1.37 15.91
N TYR A 89 1.20 -1.31 16.80
CA TYR A 89 2.31 -0.40 16.68
C TYR A 89 3.36 -0.95 15.72
N ALA A 90 3.72 -0.16 14.73
CA ALA A 90 4.73 -0.50 13.75
C ALA A 90 6.07 0.16 14.13
N SER A 91 6.95 -0.59 14.80
CA SER A 91 8.25 -0.10 15.26
C SER A 91 9.20 0.28 14.12
N GLY A 92 9.06 -0.34 12.93
CA GLY A 92 9.82 -0.02 11.72
C GLY A 92 9.34 1.24 10.97
N GLY A 93 8.19 1.81 11.37
CA GLY A 93 7.55 2.93 10.69
C GLY A 93 6.87 2.53 9.38
N SER A 94 6.72 3.46 8.45
CA SER A 94 6.16 3.18 7.13
C SER A 94 7.22 2.64 6.17
N LEU A 95 6.78 1.89 5.18
CA LEU A 95 7.64 1.45 4.07
C LEU A 95 8.22 2.65 3.31
N PHE A 96 7.47 3.76 3.23
CA PHE A 96 7.97 5.00 2.64
C PHE A 96 9.19 5.54 3.41
N ASP A 97 9.13 5.57 4.74
CA ASP A 97 10.26 6.00 5.56
C ASP A 97 11.46 5.06 5.42
N CYS A 98 11.19 3.76 5.26
CA CYS A 98 12.24 2.77 5.00
C CYS A 98 12.95 3.04 3.67
N ILE A 99 12.19 3.23 2.58
CA ILE A 99 12.73 3.58 1.26
C ILE A 99 13.54 4.88 1.34
N ARG A 100 13.01 5.90 1.99
CA ARG A 100 13.69 7.20 2.14
C ARG A 100 15.02 7.08 2.89
N ARG A 101 15.09 6.25 3.93
CA ARG A 101 16.34 5.98 4.68
C ARG A 101 17.38 5.23 3.86
N SER A 102 16.98 4.43 2.89
CA SER A 102 17.89 3.68 2.00
C SER A 102 18.57 4.56 0.93
N GLY A 103 18.11 5.81 0.77
CA GLY A 103 18.67 6.76 -0.20
C GLY A 103 18.22 6.54 -1.64
N SER A 104 18.95 7.10 -2.59
CA SER A 104 18.55 7.16 -4.01
C SER A 104 18.56 5.82 -4.75
N GLY A 105 19.13 4.77 -4.17
CA GLY A 105 19.21 3.43 -4.79
C GLY A 105 18.03 2.51 -4.50
N GLY A 106 17.09 2.92 -3.64
CA GLY A 106 16.00 2.08 -3.18
C GLY A 106 16.43 0.99 -2.17
N LEU A 107 15.56 0.03 -1.94
CA LEU A 107 15.83 -1.11 -1.04
C LEU A 107 16.62 -2.20 -1.78
N PRO A 108 17.44 -2.99 -1.05
CA PRO A 108 17.98 -4.23 -1.59
C PRO A 108 16.86 -5.11 -2.16
N GLU A 109 17.09 -5.72 -3.31
CA GLU A 109 16.05 -6.51 -3.98
C GLU A 109 15.52 -7.66 -3.11
N SER A 110 16.38 -8.29 -2.28
CA SER A 110 15.98 -9.33 -1.33
C SER A 110 14.94 -8.83 -0.32
N GLU A 111 15.11 -7.62 0.17
CA GLU A 111 14.18 -6.98 1.09
C GLU A 111 12.88 -6.56 0.39
N ALA A 112 13.00 -5.96 -0.80
CA ALA A 112 11.84 -5.62 -1.63
C ALA A 112 11.00 -6.85 -1.99
N ARG A 113 11.61 -8.00 -2.32
CA ARG A 113 10.95 -9.29 -2.54
C ARG A 113 10.14 -9.74 -1.32
N ARG A 114 10.75 -9.67 -0.14
CA ARG A 114 10.13 -10.08 1.13
C ARG A 114 8.92 -9.22 1.48
N TYR A 115 9.05 -7.89 1.39
CA TYR A 115 7.93 -6.99 1.62
C TYR A 115 6.83 -7.16 0.56
N THR A 116 7.19 -7.33 -0.71
CA THR A 116 6.24 -7.61 -1.79
C THR A 116 5.42 -8.86 -1.50
N LYS A 117 6.07 -9.94 -1.04
CA LYS A 117 5.38 -11.19 -0.66
C LYS A 117 4.37 -10.97 0.46
N SER A 118 4.75 -10.21 1.49
CA SER A 118 3.86 -9.90 2.61
C SER A 118 2.66 -9.07 2.16
N ILE A 119 2.89 -8.02 1.36
CA ILE A 119 1.82 -7.17 0.79
C ILE A 119 0.89 -8.00 -0.08
N LEU A 120 1.43 -8.86 -0.96
CA LEU A 120 0.63 -9.75 -1.81
C LEU A 120 -0.26 -10.70 -1.00
N LYS A 121 0.25 -11.29 0.07
CA LYS A 121 -0.55 -12.13 0.97
C LYS A 121 -1.70 -11.35 1.60
N GLY A 122 -1.45 -10.10 2.01
CA GLY A 122 -2.48 -9.21 2.51
C GLY A 122 -3.53 -8.86 1.46
N LEU A 123 -3.11 -8.43 0.27
CA LEU A 123 -4.01 -8.14 -0.86
C LEU A 123 -4.84 -9.35 -1.25
N ASN A 124 -4.20 -10.52 -1.37
CA ASN A 124 -4.90 -11.75 -1.73
C ASN A 124 -6.03 -12.08 -0.73
N TYR A 125 -5.76 -11.91 0.56
CA TYR A 125 -6.77 -12.10 1.59
C TYR A 125 -7.94 -11.11 1.44
N ILE A 126 -7.66 -9.83 1.22
CA ILE A 126 -8.65 -8.77 1.02
C ILE A 126 -9.49 -9.03 -0.25
N HIS A 127 -8.80 -9.35 -1.36
CA HIS A 127 -9.42 -9.61 -2.67
C HIS A 127 -10.33 -10.84 -2.63
N LYS A 128 -9.94 -11.93 -1.97
CA LYS A 128 -10.78 -13.13 -1.78
C LYS A 128 -12.06 -12.87 -1.00
N GLN A 129 -12.08 -11.82 -0.18
CA GLN A 129 -13.29 -11.38 0.50
C GLN A 129 -14.13 -10.40 -0.35
N GLY A 130 -13.71 -10.10 -1.58
CA GLY A 130 -14.42 -9.21 -2.50
C GLY A 130 -14.24 -7.72 -2.17
N TYR A 131 -13.09 -7.32 -1.59
CA TYR A 131 -12.77 -5.93 -1.28
C TYR A 131 -11.55 -5.44 -2.03
N VAL A 132 -11.46 -4.11 -2.15
CA VAL A 132 -10.37 -3.37 -2.79
C VAL A 132 -9.87 -2.34 -1.79
N HIS A 133 -8.55 -2.20 -1.66
CA HIS A 133 -7.94 -1.24 -0.74
C HIS A 133 -8.07 0.19 -1.24
N CYS A 134 -7.91 0.42 -2.54
CA CYS A 134 -8.05 1.68 -3.28
C CYS A 134 -6.97 2.74 -3.01
N ASP A 135 -6.09 2.59 -2.02
CA ASP A 135 -4.98 3.53 -1.74
C ASP A 135 -3.71 2.80 -1.27
N LEU A 136 -3.36 1.70 -1.94
CA LEU A 136 -2.10 1.02 -1.67
C LEU A 136 -0.93 1.90 -2.11
N LYS A 137 -0.02 2.18 -1.19
CA LYS A 137 1.21 2.97 -1.41
C LYS A 137 2.20 2.72 -0.27
N PRO A 138 3.48 3.07 -0.38
CA PRO A 138 4.47 2.86 0.67
C PRO A 138 4.11 3.49 2.03
N HIS A 139 3.39 4.61 2.05
CA HIS A 139 2.94 5.24 3.30
C HIS A 139 1.90 4.39 4.05
N ASN A 140 1.09 3.61 3.32
CA ASN A 140 0.03 2.78 3.86
C ASN A 140 0.46 1.32 4.05
N VAL A 141 1.76 1.05 3.97
CA VAL A 141 2.38 -0.21 4.34
C VAL A 141 3.27 0.04 5.54
N LEU A 142 2.98 -0.62 6.65
CA LEU A 142 3.69 -0.45 7.91
C LEU A 142 4.60 -1.65 8.18
N LEU A 143 5.76 -1.38 8.77
CA LEU A 143 6.77 -2.37 9.10
C LEU A 143 6.66 -2.73 10.57
N VAL A 144 6.10 -3.90 10.84
CA VAL A 144 5.86 -4.42 12.18
C VAL A 144 6.93 -5.43 12.53
N GLU A 145 7.51 -5.31 13.71
CA GLU A 145 8.48 -6.27 14.23
C GLU A 145 7.82 -7.65 14.41
N SER A 146 8.46 -8.68 13.89
CA SER A 146 8.07 -10.07 14.07
C SER A 146 9.23 -10.82 14.71
N GLU A 147 8.93 -11.55 15.76
CA GLU A 147 9.86 -12.54 16.30
C GLU A 147 9.86 -13.74 15.37
N ILE A 148 10.96 -13.96 14.66
CA ILE A 148 11.17 -15.21 13.97
C ILE A 148 11.65 -16.19 15.03
N ASP A 149 10.88 -17.22 15.30
CA ASP A 149 11.37 -18.42 15.99
C ASP A 149 12.51 -18.99 15.16
N SER A 150 13.73 -18.50 15.42
CA SER A 150 14.92 -19.08 14.84
C SER A 150 15.03 -20.49 15.38
N ALA A 151 14.86 -21.45 14.48
CA ALA A 151 15.00 -22.87 14.75
C ALA A 151 16.22 -23.11 15.67
N MET A 152 16.01 -23.91 16.71
CA MET A 152 17.08 -24.29 17.65
C MET A 152 18.27 -24.82 16.85
N ASN A 153 19.43 -24.26 17.13
CA ASN A 153 20.69 -24.78 16.62
C ASN A 153 20.81 -26.25 17.11
N PRO A 154 21.35 -27.20 16.30
CA PRO A 154 21.54 -28.60 16.73
C PRO A 154 22.27 -28.76 18.07
N ASN A 155 22.94 -27.72 18.54
CA ASN A 155 23.68 -27.68 19.80
C ASN A 155 22.89 -27.07 20.99
N GLY A 156 21.57 -26.90 20.88
CA GLY A 156 20.72 -26.44 22.00
C GLY A 156 20.94 -24.98 22.43
N LYS A 157 21.78 -24.21 21.75
CA LYS A 157 21.97 -22.80 22.03
C LYS A 157 20.94 -21.97 21.25
N ARG A 158 20.13 -21.13 21.93
CA ARG A 158 19.25 -20.17 21.30
C ARG A 158 20.09 -19.24 20.42
N LYS A 159 19.87 -19.30 19.10
CA LYS A 159 20.40 -18.31 18.19
C LYS A 159 19.79 -16.96 18.57
N ARG A 160 20.59 -15.90 18.54
CA ARG A 160 20.09 -14.53 18.79
C ARG A 160 18.86 -14.32 17.90
N VAL A 161 17.72 -14.02 18.51
CA VAL A 161 16.48 -13.75 17.79
C VAL A 161 16.75 -12.52 16.92
N GLU A 162 16.88 -12.74 15.62
CA GLU A 162 16.99 -11.64 14.67
C GLU A 162 15.57 -11.07 14.51
N LYS A 163 15.41 -9.82 14.93
CA LYS A 163 14.17 -9.09 14.78
C LYS A 163 14.00 -8.73 13.32
N GLU A 164 13.02 -9.28 12.68
CA GLU A 164 12.69 -9.01 11.30
C GLU A 164 11.38 -8.22 11.19
N HIS A 165 11.29 -7.31 10.24
CA HIS A 165 10.06 -6.58 9.99
C HIS A 165 9.22 -7.27 8.92
N ILE A 166 7.91 -7.40 9.20
CA ILE A 166 6.89 -7.84 8.25
C ILE A 166 6.14 -6.61 7.75
N ALA A 167 5.94 -6.53 6.44
CA ALA A 167 5.13 -5.49 5.83
C ALA A 167 3.64 -5.82 6.00
N LYS A 168 2.87 -4.90 6.59
CA LYS A 168 1.42 -5.01 6.80
C LYS A 168 0.68 -3.86 6.17
N ILE A 169 -0.43 -4.17 5.51
CA ILE A 169 -1.31 -3.17 4.89
C ILE A 169 -2.10 -2.44 5.98
N ALA A 170 -2.12 -1.12 5.90
CA ALA A 170 -2.78 -0.19 6.82
C ALA A 170 -3.64 0.84 6.06
N ASP A 171 -4.41 1.63 6.79
CA ASP A 171 -5.27 2.71 6.30
C ASP A 171 -6.35 2.25 5.31
N PHE A 172 -7.39 1.62 5.85
CA PHE A 172 -8.57 1.18 5.09
C PHE A 172 -9.67 2.27 4.98
N GLY A 173 -9.34 3.53 5.23
CA GLY A 173 -10.30 4.63 5.24
C GLY A 173 -11.06 4.81 3.92
N VAL A 174 -10.46 4.41 2.79
CA VAL A 174 -11.06 4.50 1.45
C VAL A 174 -11.37 3.14 0.82
N ALA A 175 -11.09 2.05 1.53
CA ALA A 175 -11.37 0.70 1.06
C ALA A 175 -12.86 0.50 0.75
N MET A 176 -13.17 -0.42 -0.15
CA MET A 176 -14.55 -0.66 -0.57
C MET A 176 -14.75 -2.07 -1.08
N LYS A 177 -16.02 -2.46 -1.24
CA LYS A 177 -16.39 -3.70 -1.91
C LYS A 177 -16.18 -3.55 -3.42
N ALA A 178 -15.56 -4.53 -4.05
CA ALA A 178 -15.38 -4.57 -5.51
C ALA A 178 -16.71 -4.40 -6.25
N GLY A 179 -16.70 -3.79 -7.42
CA GLY A 179 -17.88 -3.57 -8.26
C GLY A 179 -18.85 -2.47 -7.79
N LYS A 180 -18.58 -1.78 -6.69
CA LYS A 180 -19.54 -0.83 -6.09
C LYS A 180 -19.29 0.64 -6.36
N SER A 181 -18.20 1.02 -7.03
CA SER A 181 -17.89 2.45 -7.21
C SER A 181 -18.19 2.94 -8.62
N LYS A 182 -19.02 3.97 -8.70
CA LYS A 182 -19.03 4.87 -9.85
C LYS A 182 -18.97 6.29 -9.30
N GLY A 183 -17.94 7.06 -9.64
CA GLY A 183 -18.00 8.50 -9.58
C GLY A 183 -17.07 9.26 -8.64
N LYS A 184 -16.57 8.71 -7.52
CA LYS A 184 -15.63 9.43 -6.66
C LYS A 184 -14.22 8.92 -6.84
N LEU A 185 -13.28 9.83 -7.12
CA LEU A 185 -11.87 9.50 -7.19
C LEU A 185 -11.33 9.16 -5.79
N ARG A 186 -10.59 8.04 -5.67
CA ARG A 186 -9.99 7.55 -4.43
C ARG A 186 -8.53 7.24 -4.65
N GLY A 187 -7.75 7.33 -3.60
CA GLY A 187 -6.34 6.96 -3.64
C GLY A 187 -5.41 8.14 -3.92
N THR A 188 -4.15 7.85 -4.05
CA THR A 188 -3.06 8.81 -4.23
C THR A 188 -2.62 8.83 -5.69
N PRO A 189 -2.57 9.99 -6.37
CA PRO A 189 -2.33 10.10 -7.81
C PRO A 189 -1.20 9.24 -8.34
N MET A 190 -0.03 9.26 -7.69
CA MET A 190 1.16 8.51 -8.14
C MET A 190 0.98 7.00 -8.22
N TYR A 191 -0.03 6.43 -7.53
CA TYR A 191 -0.27 4.99 -7.41
C TYR A 191 -1.62 4.56 -7.98
N ILE A 192 -2.43 5.53 -8.44
CA ILE A 192 -3.77 5.24 -8.95
C ILE A 192 -3.72 4.55 -10.31
N ALA A 193 -4.59 3.57 -10.50
CA ALA A 193 -4.68 2.86 -11.77
C ALA A 193 -5.38 3.72 -12.86
N PRO A 194 -4.99 3.55 -14.14
CA PRO A 194 -5.59 4.30 -15.26
C PRO A 194 -7.12 4.20 -15.30
N GLU A 195 -7.68 2.99 -15.18
CA GLU A 195 -9.12 2.74 -15.20
C GLU A 195 -9.85 3.43 -14.04
N SER A 196 -9.19 3.58 -12.91
CA SER A 196 -9.76 4.29 -11.75
C SER A 196 -9.87 5.79 -12.01
N LEU A 197 -8.92 6.38 -12.75
CA LEU A 197 -9.00 7.78 -13.18
C LEU A 197 -10.01 7.98 -14.30
N GLN A 198 -10.00 7.10 -15.31
CA GLN A 198 -10.86 7.24 -16.49
C GLN A 198 -12.33 7.03 -16.15
N TYR A 199 -12.63 5.93 -15.44
CA TYR A 199 -13.99 5.44 -15.28
C TYR A 199 -14.49 5.46 -13.83
N GLY A 200 -13.63 5.76 -12.85
CA GLY A 200 -13.94 5.64 -11.43
C GLY A 200 -14.15 4.19 -11.01
N GLU A 201 -13.54 3.25 -11.73
CA GLU A 201 -13.64 1.82 -11.46
C GLU A 201 -12.54 1.38 -10.51
N TYR A 202 -12.94 0.70 -9.45
CA TYR A 202 -12.05 0.17 -8.44
C TYR A 202 -12.34 -1.31 -8.25
N GLU A 203 -11.46 -2.11 -8.86
CA GLU A 203 -11.49 -3.56 -8.80
C GLU A 203 -10.17 -4.08 -8.21
N THR A 204 -10.10 -5.36 -7.93
CA THR A 204 -8.89 -5.98 -7.38
C THR A 204 -7.64 -5.71 -8.22
N HIS A 205 -7.81 -5.57 -9.54
CA HIS A 205 -6.74 -5.23 -10.48
C HIS A 205 -6.18 -3.81 -10.27
N SER A 206 -6.97 -2.89 -9.74
CA SER A 206 -6.49 -1.53 -9.43
C SER A 206 -5.46 -1.54 -8.28
N ASP A 207 -5.65 -2.41 -7.28
CA ASP A 207 -4.65 -2.62 -6.22
C ASP A 207 -3.36 -3.27 -6.75
N ILE A 208 -3.45 -4.10 -7.80
CA ILE A 208 -2.27 -4.71 -8.44
C ILE A 208 -1.43 -3.66 -9.17
N TRP A 209 -2.06 -2.71 -9.85
CA TRP A 209 -1.33 -1.57 -10.40
C TRP A 209 -0.60 -0.78 -9.31
N ALA A 210 -1.31 -0.45 -8.23
CA ALA A 210 -0.75 0.25 -7.08
C ALA A 210 0.39 -0.52 -6.41
N LEU A 211 0.30 -1.85 -6.36
CA LEU A 211 1.39 -2.74 -5.94
C LEU A 211 2.59 -2.61 -6.87
N GLY A 212 2.40 -2.67 -8.19
CA GLY A 212 3.47 -2.48 -9.18
C GLY A 212 4.20 -1.16 -8.98
N CYS A 213 3.46 -0.06 -8.81
CA CYS A 213 4.03 1.25 -8.47
C CYS A 213 4.80 1.24 -7.15
N THR A 214 4.27 0.56 -6.12
CA THR A 214 4.92 0.43 -4.81
C THR A 214 6.22 -0.37 -4.90
N VAL A 215 6.23 -1.49 -5.64
CA VAL A 215 7.42 -2.32 -5.85
C VAL A 215 8.48 -1.58 -6.66
N LEU A 216 8.08 -0.87 -7.71
CA LEU A 216 9.00 -0.02 -8.47
C LEU A 216 9.66 1.03 -7.58
N HIS A 217 8.87 1.71 -6.72
CA HIS A 217 9.39 2.68 -5.76
C HIS A 217 10.35 2.03 -4.75
N MET A 218 10.06 0.83 -4.24
CA MET A 218 10.99 0.09 -3.37
C MET A 218 12.33 -0.18 -4.05
N LEU A 219 12.29 -0.66 -5.29
CA LEU A 219 13.47 -1.10 -6.03
C LEU A 219 14.35 0.05 -6.54
N THR A 220 13.76 1.22 -6.79
CA THR A 220 14.46 2.35 -7.40
C THR A 220 14.74 3.50 -6.43
N GLY A 221 14.02 3.57 -5.30
CA GLY A 221 14.00 4.74 -4.42
C GLY A 221 13.34 5.97 -5.04
N GLN A 222 12.77 5.85 -6.24
CA GLN A 222 12.19 6.95 -6.99
C GLN A 222 10.68 6.77 -7.12
N MET A 223 9.96 7.89 -7.24
CA MET A 223 8.52 7.87 -7.49
C MET A 223 8.20 7.17 -8.82
N PRO A 224 7.05 6.45 -8.92
CA PRO A 224 6.70 5.69 -10.12
C PRO A 224 6.63 6.54 -11.39
N TRP A 225 6.25 7.79 -11.24
CA TRP A 225 6.16 8.74 -12.35
C TRP A 225 7.18 9.86 -12.18
N LYS A 226 7.98 10.08 -13.22
CA LYS A 226 8.88 11.24 -13.27
C LYS A 226 8.04 12.50 -13.47
N CYS A 227 8.15 13.42 -12.55
CA CYS A 227 7.52 14.73 -12.58
C CYS A 227 8.56 15.78 -12.24
N ASP A 228 8.64 16.81 -13.05
CA ASP A 228 9.42 17.99 -12.75
C ASP A 228 8.70 18.80 -11.66
N LYS A 229 9.42 19.70 -10.98
CA LYS A 229 8.85 20.54 -9.92
C LYS A 229 7.66 21.38 -10.38
N ASP A 230 7.67 21.73 -11.66
CA ASP A 230 6.65 22.55 -12.30
C ASP A 230 5.55 21.73 -13.00
N THR A 231 5.59 20.39 -12.87
CA THR A 231 4.56 19.55 -13.45
C THR A 231 3.24 19.77 -12.72
N GLU A 232 2.27 20.34 -13.41
CA GLU A 232 0.93 20.52 -12.88
C GLU A 232 0.31 19.15 -12.52
N LYS A 233 -0.39 19.12 -11.40
CA LYS A 233 -1.14 17.93 -10.93
C LYS A 233 -2.07 17.39 -12.03
N ALA A 234 -2.70 18.29 -12.78
CA ALA A 234 -3.57 17.96 -13.90
C ALA A 234 -2.82 17.20 -15.00
N ALA A 235 -1.60 17.66 -15.35
CA ALA A 235 -0.78 17.02 -16.38
C ALA A 235 -0.38 15.60 -15.98
N LEU A 236 -0.03 15.38 -14.71
CA LEU A 236 0.24 14.03 -14.19
C LEU A 236 -1.00 13.14 -14.26
N LEU A 237 -2.15 13.61 -13.81
CA LEU A 237 -3.39 12.84 -13.86
C LEU A 237 -3.79 12.51 -15.29
N PHE A 238 -3.61 13.46 -16.22
CA PHE A 238 -3.81 13.23 -17.64
C PHE A 238 -2.87 12.16 -18.19
N LYS A 239 -1.57 12.25 -17.85
CA LYS A 239 -0.54 11.27 -18.22
C LYS A 239 -0.92 9.86 -17.75
N ILE A 240 -1.34 9.73 -16.49
CA ILE A 240 -1.71 8.43 -15.92
C ILE A 240 -2.99 7.89 -16.57
N GLY A 241 -4.04 8.70 -16.64
CA GLY A 241 -5.35 8.27 -17.09
C GLY A 241 -5.45 8.10 -18.61
N PHE A 242 -4.91 9.04 -19.39
CA PHE A 242 -5.29 9.22 -20.78
C PHE A 242 -4.14 9.08 -21.80
N SER A 243 -2.88 8.92 -21.37
CA SER A 243 -1.80 8.53 -22.28
C SER A 243 -1.63 7.01 -22.32
N GLU A 244 -0.84 6.52 -23.28
CA GLU A 244 -0.46 5.11 -23.35
C GLU A 244 0.73 4.76 -22.45
N GLN A 245 1.27 5.73 -21.71
CA GLN A 245 2.46 5.54 -20.91
C GLN A 245 2.18 4.70 -19.65
N VAL A 246 3.20 3.99 -19.23
CA VAL A 246 3.26 3.27 -17.94
C VAL A 246 4.48 3.78 -17.17
N PRO A 247 4.55 3.56 -15.84
CA PRO A 247 5.76 3.85 -15.07
C PRO A 247 6.99 3.19 -15.71
N GLU A 248 8.08 3.94 -15.83
CA GLU A 248 9.30 3.48 -16.49
C GLU A 248 10.03 2.44 -15.62
N ILE A 249 10.19 1.23 -16.13
CA ILE A 249 10.94 0.16 -15.48
C ILE A 249 12.39 0.24 -15.99
N PRO A 250 13.40 0.43 -15.10
CA PRO A 250 14.80 0.48 -15.51
C PRO A 250 15.25 -0.76 -16.28
N SER A 251 15.97 -0.56 -17.37
CA SER A 251 16.51 -1.65 -18.20
C SER A 251 17.70 -2.36 -17.55
N TYR A 252 18.35 -1.74 -16.57
CA TYR A 252 19.51 -2.24 -15.82
C TYR A 252 19.32 -2.03 -14.31
N GLY A 253 20.14 -2.70 -13.52
CA GLY A 253 20.09 -2.59 -12.04
C GLY A 253 18.99 -3.43 -11.37
N LEU A 254 18.08 -4.06 -12.12
CA LEU A 254 17.05 -4.97 -11.62
C LEU A 254 17.23 -6.37 -12.20
N SER A 255 16.90 -7.40 -11.42
CA SER A 255 16.87 -8.78 -11.91
C SER A 255 15.83 -8.97 -13.02
N LYS A 256 15.96 -10.06 -13.77
CA LYS A 256 14.95 -10.43 -14.79
C LYS A 256 13.61 -10.69 -14.15
N GLU A 257 13.60 -11.33 -12.99
CA GLU A 257 12.40 -11.64 -12.22
C GLU A 257 11.71 -10.38 -11.72
N ALA A 258 12.47 -9.37 -11.26
CA ALA A 258 11.91 -8.09 -10.82
C ALA A 258 11.24 -7.34 -11.98
N ARG A 259 11.90 -7.26 -13.13
CA ARG A 259 11.34 -6.63 -14.33
C ARG A 259 10.09 -7.34 -14.84
N ASP A 260 10.13 -8.69 -14.91
CA ASP A 260 8.96 -9.47 -15.33
C ASP A 260 7.78 -9.29 -14.39
N PHE A 261 8.01 -9.31 -13.07
CA PHE A 261 7.00 -9.04 -12.06
C PHE A 261 6.33 -7.67 -12.26
N LEU A 262 7.14 -6.62 -12.44
CA LEU A 262 6.65 -5.26 -12.70
C LEU A 262 5.82 -5.20 -13.99
N ASN A 263 6.27 -5.87 -15.05
CA ASN A 263 5.54 -5.96 -16.32
C ASN A 263 4.19 -6.68 -16.19
N LYS A 264 4.01 -7.60 -15.22
CA LYS A 264 2.72 -8.24 -14.95
C LYS A 264 1.77 -7.34 -14.12
N CYS A 265 2.33 -6.41 -13.36
CA CYS A 265 1.55 -5.46 -12.56
C CYS A 265 1.16 -4.19 -13.33
N LEU A 266 2.11 -3.62 -14.10
CA LEU A 266 1.97 -2.31 -14.76
C LEU A 266 1.45 -2.44 -16.19
N VAL A 267 0.37 -3.21 -16.36
CA VAL A 267 -0.37 -3.37 -17.62
C VAL A 267 -1.57 -2.44 -17.61
N ARG A 268 -1.75 -1.62 -18.65
CA ARG A 268 -2.86 -0.65 -18.72
C ARG A 268 -4.22 -1.33 -18.77
N ASP A 269 -4.37 -2.38 -19.59
CA ASP A 269 -5.60 -3.17 -19.60
C ASP A 269 -5.74 -3.97 -18.29
N PRO A 270 -6.72 -3.66 -17.42
CA PRO A 270 -6.88 -4.35 -16.14
C PRO A 270 -7.17 -5.84 -16.28
N ARG A 271 -7.75 -6.29 -17.41
CA ARG A 271 -8.06 -7.70 -17.66
C ARG A 271 -6.82 -8.53 -17.98
N SER A 272 -5.80 -7.90 -18.55
CA SER A 272 -4.50 -8.51 -18.87
C SER A 272 -3.54 -8.47 -17.69
N ARG A 273 -3.87 -7.76 -16.62
CA ARG A 273 -3.08 -7.62 -15.40
C ARG A 273 -3.21 -8.88 -14.55
N TRP A 274 -2.08 -9.36 -14.00
CA TRP A 274 -2.08 -10.55 -13.16
C TRP A 274 -2.85 -10.33 -11.86
N THR A 275 -3.46 -11.41 -11.33
CA THR A 275 -4.12 -11.38 -10.02
C THR A 275 -3.11 -11.54 -8.89
N SER A 276 -3.53 -11.25 -7.65
CA SER A 276 -2.70 -11.48 -6.46
C SER A 276 -2.29 -12.95 -6.28
N ASP A 277 -3.16 -13.91 -6.64
CA ASP A 277 -2.85 -15.34 -6.61
C ASP A 277 -1.75 -15.70 -7.63
N MET A 278 -1.86 -15.21 -8.86
CA MET A 278 -0.85 -15.45 -9.90
C MET A 278 0.51 -14.86 -9.50
N LEU A 279 0.50 -13.65 -8.95
CA LEU A 279 1.72 -12.96 -8.51
C LEU A 279 2.37 -13.62 -7.30
N LEU A 280 1.63 -14.26 -6.42
CA LEU A 280 2.20 -15.05 -5.30
C LEU A 280 3.01 -16.26 -5.79
N ALA A 281 2.64 -16.82 -6.95
CA ALA A 281 3.38 -17.90 -7.59
C ALA A 281 4.59 -17.42 -8.43
N HIS A 282 4.71 -16.10 -8.66
CA HIS A 282 5.76 -15.52 -9.51
C HIS A 282 7.17 -15.72 -8.91
N PRO A 283 8.21 -16.06 -9.71
CA PRO A 283 9.58 -16.32 -9.23
C PRO A 283 10.19 -15.19 -8.41
N PHE A 284 9.79 -13.95 -8.64
CA PHE A 284 10.24 -12.79 -7.85
C PHE A 284 9.93 -12.95 -6.35
N VAL A 285 8.84 -13.60 -5.97
CA VAL A 285 8.41 -13.76 -4.56
C VAL A 285 8.43 -15.21 -4.07
N SER A 286 8.27 -16.20 -4.94
CA SER A 286 8.20 -17.62 -4.55
C SER A 286 9.56 -18.22 -4.18
N ARG A 287 10.66 -17.78 -4.81
CA ARG A 287 12.03 -18.28 -4.52
C ARG A 287 12.52 -17.97 -3.10
N LEU A 288 11.88 -17.08 -2.37
CA LEU A 288 12.20 -16.87 -0.95
C LEU A 288 12.00 -18.12 -0.09
N ASP A 289 11.04 -18.98 -0.47
CA ASP A 289 10.77 -20.22 0.27
C ASP A 289 11.85 -21.30 0.00
N CYS A 290 12.49 -21.25 -1.15
CA CYS A 290 13.56 -22.20 -1.52
C CYS A 290 14.86 -21.90 -0.77
N MET A 291 15.22 -20.64 -0.58
CA MET A 291 16.46 -20.26 0.11
C MET A 291 16.44 -20.56 1.62
N THR A 292 15.25 -20.58 2.23
CA THR A 292 15.11 -20.99 3.64
C THR A 292 15.12 -22.49 3.82
N ALA A 293 14.75 -23.29 2.81
CA ALA A 293 14.79 -24.75 2.84
C ALA A 293 16.20 -25.33 2.55
N GLU A 294 16.98 -24.69 1.67
CA GLU A 294 18.33 -25.15 1.32
C GLU A 294 19.39 -24.95 2.41
N SER A 295 19.13 -24.09 3.39
CA SER A 295 20.03 -23.91 4.54
C SER A 295 20.00 -25.07 5.55
N VAL A 296 19.13 -26.06 5.41
CA VAL A 296 18.97 -27.21 6.33
C VAL A 296 19.48 -28.53 5.75
N GLU A 297 19.63 -28.64 4.42
CA GLU A 297 20.17 -29.87 3.79
C GLU A 297 21.54 -29.66 3.12
N GLY A 298 22.54 -29.51 3.98
CA GLY A 298 23.93 -29.75 3.57
C GLY A 298 24.21 -31.26 3.46
N LYS A 299 24.52 -31.70 2.22
CA LYS A 299 25.15 -33.00 1.87
C LYS A 299 24.20 -34.19 1.74
N ARG A 300 23.68 -34.38 0.54
CA ARG A 300 23.78 -35.68 -0.18
C ARG A 300 23.55 -35.47 -1.67
N SER A 301 24.66 -35.57 -2.40
CA SER A 301 24.71 -35.68 -3.86
C SER A 301 23.94 -36.92 -4.33
N ARG A 302 22.94 -36.74 -5.19
CA ARG A 302 22.55 -37.73 -6.21
C ARG A 302 22.08 -37.02 -7.46
N VAL A 303 22.87 -37.17 -8.49
CA VAL A 303 22.59 -36.81 -9.87
C VAL A 303 21.34 -37.54 -10.33
N ILE A 304 20.29 -36.78 -10.70
CA ILE A 304 19.20 -37.33 -11.51
C ILE A 304 19.11 -36.46 -12.77
N LYS A 305 19.35 -37.12 -13.90
CA LYS A 305 19.25 -36.55 -15.24
C LYS A 305 17.79 -36.12 -15.53
N PRO A 306 17.58 -34.99 -16.22
CA PRO A 306 16.23 -34.61 -16.63
C PRO A 306 15.76 -35.46 -17.81
N LEU A 307 14.56 -35.99 -17.69
CA LEU A 307 13.82 -36.67 -18.77
C LEU A 307 13.25 -35.62 -19.73
N MET A 308 13.81 -35.60 -20.93
CA MET A 308 13.23 -34.88 -22.07
C MET A 308 11.98 -35.61 -22.56
N ALA A 309 10.81 -35.01 -22.56
CA ALA A 309 9.76 -35.25 -23.54
C ALA A 309 8.56 -34.34 -23.31
N ALA A 310 8.38 -33.35 -24.18
CA ALA A 310 7.11 -32.96 -24.80
C ALA A 310 7.23 -31.59 -25.49
N ASN A 311 7.99 -31.53 -26.55
CA ASN A 311 7.77 -30.55 -27.62
C ASN A 311 7.14 -31.31 -28.79
N LYS A 312 5.86 -31.04 -29.06
CA LYS A 312 5.21 -31.10 -30.37
C LYS A 312 3.71 -30.87 -30.15
N VAL A 313 3.28 -29.75 -30.54
CA VAL A 313 2.01 -29.37 -31.19
C VAL A 313 1.83 -27.87 -30.97
N ILE A 314 2.13 -27.09 -31.94
CA ILE A 314 1.46 -25.88 -32.46
C ILE A 314 2.43 -25.23 -33.47
N ASP A 315 2.52 -25.87 -34.62
CA ASP A 315 2.86 -25.20 -35.89
C ASP A 315 1.72 -25.53 -36.87
N SER A 316 0.80 -24.60 -36.95
CA SER A 316 -0.08 -24.42 -38.10
C SER A 316 -1.12 -23.35 -37.77
N LEU A 317 -0.87 -22.14 -38.21
CA LEU A 317 -1.82 -21.15 -38.70
C LEU A 317 -1.10 -19.80 -38.87
N SER A 318 -0.25 -19.78 -39.88
CA SER A 318 0.20 -18.53 -40.51
C SER A 318 -0.46 -18.42 -41.87
N SER A 319 -0.74 -17.18 -42.24
CA SER A 319 -1.17 -16.68 -43.53
C SER A 319 -2.68 -16.51 -43.75
N GLN A 320 -3.12 -15.28 -43.51
CA GLN A 320 -3.91 -14.57 -44.51
C GLN A 320 -3.74 -13.05 -44.33
N SER A 321 -3.01 -12.46 -45.24
CA SER A 321 -2.92 -11.03 -45.51
C SER A 321 -4.23 -10.53 -46.09
N LEU A 322 -4.82 -9.48 -45.49
CA LEU A 322 -5.78 -8.63 -46.20
C LEU A 322 -5.39 -7.18 -45.94
N SER A 323 -4.85 -6.58 -47.01
CA SER A 323 -4.70 -5.17 -47.18
C SER A 323 -6.07 -4.48 -47.33
N SER A 324 -6.35 -3.50 -46.47
CA SER A 324 -7.34 -2.49 -46.78
C SER A 324 -6.90 -1.14 -46.17
N SER A 325 -6.45 -0.28 -47.06
CA SER A 325 -6.28 1.15 -46.80
C SER A 325 -7.63 1.79 -46.49
N ALA A 326 -7.84 2.20 -45.26
CA ALA A 326 -8.95 3.07 -44.88
C ALA A 326 -8.38 4.29 -44.15
N SER A 327 -8.47 5.41 -44.84
CA SER A 327 -8.27 6.76 -44.31
C SER A 327 -9.13 6.97 -43.07
N SER A 328 -8.54 6.88 -41.88
CA SER A 328 -9.24 7.15 -40.62
C SER A 328 -9.40 8.66 -40.44
N ARG A 329 -10.59 9.16 -40.67
CA ARG A 329 -11.03 10.46 -40.13
C ARG A 329 -10.86 10.38 -38.61
N ILE A 330 -10.05 11.28 -38.06
CA ILE A 330 -9.91 11.47 -36.60
C ILE A 330 -11.26 11.96 -36.08
N VAL A 331 -12.10 11.05 -35.64
CA VAL A 331 -13.28 11.39 -34.83
C VAL A 331 -12.74 11.71 -33.45
N PRO A 332 -13.01 12.92 -32.91
CA PRO A 332 -12.61 13.25 -31.55
C PRO A 332 -13.21 12.19 -30.61
N ASP A 333 -12.37 11.57 -29.82
CA ASP A 333 -12.81 10.58 -28.83
C ASP A 333 -13.57 11.34 -27.72
N PHE A 334 -14.90 11.39 -27.87
CA PHE A 334 -15.81 12.04 -26.94
C PHE A 334 -15.63 11.57 -25.48
N THR A 335 -15.15 10.35 -25.30
CA THR A 335 -14.81 9.84 -23.97
C THR A 335 -13.63 10.58 -23.34
N LYS A 336 -12.63 10.97 -24.16
CA LYS A 336 -11.49 11.79 -23.68
C LYS A 336 -11.92 13.21 -23.34
N ILE A 337 -12.81 13.79 -24.11
CA ILE A 337 -13.34 15.17 -23.85
C ILE A 337 -14.14 15.20 -22.56
N LEU A 338 -15.05 14.25 -22.37
CA LEU A 338 -15.83 14.12 -21.14
C LEU A 338 -14.95 13.87 -19.90
N ALA A 339 -13.87 13.12 -20.06
CA ALA A 339 -12.93 12.84 -18.99
C ALA A 339 -12.11 14.07 -18.61
N ILE A 340 -11.70 14.90 -19.58
CA ILE A 340 -11.02 16.19 -19.35
C ILE A 340 -11.94 17.15 -18.62
N GLU A 341 -13.20 17.26 -19.01
CA GLU A 341 -14.19 18.08 -18.31
C GLU A 341 -14.45 17.60 -16.87
N LYS A 342 -14.50 16.28 -16.66
CA LYS A 342 -14.62 15.70 -15.33
C LYS A 342 -13.39 16.01 -14.47
N MET A 343 -12.19 15.96 -15.04
CA MET A 343 -10.96 16.34 -14.33
C MET A 343 -10.92 17.83 -13.98
N LYS A 344 -11.32 18.71 -14.91
CA LYS A 344 -11.43 20.15 -14.65
C LYS A 344 -12.38 20.42 -13.48
N ARG A 345 -13.54 19.79 -13.44
CA ARG A 345 -14.49 19.92 -12.31
C ARG A 345 -13.88 19.43 -10.99
N ILE A 346 -13.13 18.33 -11.00
CA ILE A 346 -12.45 17.82 -9.81
C ILE A 346 -11.43 18.82 -9.28
N LEU A 347 -10.65 19.46 -10.16
CA LEU A 347 -9.68 20.49 -9.79
C LEU A 347 -10.34 21.77 -9.30
N GLU A 348 -11.42 22.22 -9.96
CA GLU A 348 -12.19 23.38 -9.55
C GLU A 348 -12.92 23.19 -8.20
N GLU A 349 -13.37 21.98 -7.87
CA GLU A 349 -13.95 21.68 -6.56
C GLU A 349 -12.91 21.66 -5.45
N GLU A 350 -11.67 21.28 -5.74
CA GLU A 350 -10.53 21.40 -4.81
C GLU A 350 -10.17 22.88 -4.54
N GLU A 351 -10.12 23.72 -5.58
CA GLU A 351 -9.82 25.16 -5.45
C GLU A 351 -10.90 25.92 -4.66
N LYS A 352 -12.16 25.50 -4.74
CA LYS A 352 -13.27 26.08 -4.00
C LYS A 352 -13.37 25.63 -2.53
N GLY A 353 -12.36 24.92 -2.00
CA GLY A 353 -12.30 24.54 -0.58
C GLY A 353 -13.39 23.58 -0.13
N LYS A 354 -14.15 22.98 -1.05
CA LYS A 354 -15.04 21.87 -0.71
C LYS A 354 -14.17 20.67 -0.40
N LYS A 355 -14.00 20.38 0.90
CA LYS A 355 -13.26 19.21 1.41
C LYS A 355 -13.69 17.97 0.63
N PHE A 356 -12.85 17.53 -0.31
CA PHE A 356 -12.94 16.17 -0.82
C PHE A 356 -12.81 15.23 0.37
N GLU A 357 -13.68 14.23 0.47
CA GLU A 357 -13.54 13.20 1.51
C GLU A 357 -12.11 12.67 1.48
N SER A 358 -11.35 13.12 2.41
CA SER A 358 -10.03 12.82 2.99
C SER A 358 -9.07 11.83 2.33
N SER A 359 -9.22 11.47 1.09
CA SER A 359 -8.31 10.54 0.41
C SER A 359 -7.31 11.20 -0.54
N PHE A 360 -7.52 12.47 -0.89
CA PHE A 360 -6.54 13.26 -1.62
C PHE A 360 -5.65 13.99 -0.61
N GLN A 361 -4.58 13.35 -0.17
CA GLN A 361 -3.62 13.95 0.76
C GLN A 361 -2.79 15.02 0.05
N LEU A 362 -3.22 16.27 0.09
CA LEU A 362 -2.41 17.45 -0.24
C LEU A 362 -1.09 17.46 0.54
N ASP A 363 -1.07 16.94 1.78
CA ASP A 363 0.13 16.85 2.63
C ASP A 363 1.23 15.94 2.07
N ALA A 364 0.90 14.94 1.26
CA ALA A 364 1.91 14.10 0.62
C ALA A 364 2.66 14.87 -0.48
N TRP A 365 2.00 15.81 -1.15
CA TRP A 365 2.61 16.68 -2.14
C TRP A 365 3.45 17.78 -1.52
N GLY A 366 2.95 18.47 -0.50
CA GLY A 366 3.69 19.53 0.20
C GLY A 366 5.01 19.04 0.79
N ARG A 367 5.03 17.88 1.41
CA ARG A 367 6.26 17.26 1.95
C ARG A 367 7.21 16.75 0.87
N TYR A 368 6.69 16.33 -0.26
CA TYR A 368 7.52 15.87 -1.37
C TYR A 368 8.24 17.02 -2.06
N TRP A 369 7.61 18.21 -2.19
CA TRP A 369 8.18 19.38 -2.84
C TRP A 369 8.94 20.32 -1.90
N GLY A 370 9.17 19.95 -0.63
CA GLY A 370 9.93 20.77 0.33
C GLY A 370 9.22 22.06 0.75
N ILE A 371 7.89 22.13 0.62
CA ILE A 371 7.09 23.21 1.20
C ILE A 371 7.04 22.93 2.70
N ASN A 372 7.65 23.83 3.49
CA ASN A 372 7.84 23.72 4.93
C ASN A 372 6.55 23.31 5.68
N PRO A 373 6.69 22.45 6.70
CA PRO A 373 5.55 22.13 7.56
C PRO A 373 5.04 23.38 8.27
N ILE A 374 3.74 23.45 8.45
CA ILE A 374 3.04 24.42 9.27
C ILE A 374 3.79 24.59 10.60
N PRO A 375 4.05 25.81 11.10
CA PRO A 375 4.84 26.03 12.31
C PRO A 375 4.27 25.24 13.48
N VAL A 376 5.14 24.50 14.15
CA VAL A 376 4.84 23.79 15.39
C VAL A 376 4.48 24.85 16.43
N ILE A 377 3.24 24.91 16.85
CA ILE A 377 2.83 25.66 18.03
C ILE A 377 3.43 24.96 19.24
N PRO A 378 4.24 25.62 20.08
CA PRO A 378 4.83 24.97 21.23
C PRO A 378 3.74 24.54 22.20
N SER A 379 3.80 23.28 22.60
CA SER A 379 2.94 22.68 23.62
C SER A 379 3.33 23.24 25.00
N SER A 380 2.78 24.37 25.39
CA SER A 380 2.77 24.84 26.77
C SER A 380 1.42 24.48 27.39
N ASN A 381 1.50 23.66 28.45
CA ASN A 381 0.49 23.41 29.47
C ASN A 381 -0.82 22.72 29.05
N ILE A 382 -0.79 21.38 29.02
CA ILE A 382 -2.00 20.58 29.26
C ILE A 382 -1.81 19.94 30.65
N ALA A 383 -2.55 20.43 31.62
CA ALA A 383 -2.67 19.86 32.95
C ALA A 383 -3.30 18.47 32.84
N ILE A 384 -2.61 17.46 33.38
CA ILE A 384 -3.11 16.09 33.48
C ILE A 384 -3.81 15.99 34.84
N GLU A 385 -5.14 16.02 34.85
CA GLU A 385 -5.87 15.60 36.04
C GLU A 385 -5.95 14.07 36.07
N ILE A 386 -5.33 13.54 37.11
CA ILE A 386 -5.43 12.12 37.49
C ILE A 386 -6.70 11.98 38.30
N PHE A 387 -7.69 11.31 37.78
CA PHE A 387 -8.80 10.83 38.63
C PHE A 387 -8.49 9.43 39.14
N ASN A 388 -8.55 9.28 40.46
CA ASN A 388 -8.43 8.07 41.24
C ASN A 388 -9.46 6.99 40.86
#